data_b31496129eb93e802a29689ae46d276a
#
_entry.id   b31496129eb93e802a29689ae46d276a
#
_cell.length_a   1.000
_cell.length_b   1.000
_cell.length_c   1.000
_cell.angle_alpha   90.00
_cell.angle_beta   90.00
_cell.angle_gamma   90.00
#
_symmetry.space_group_name_H-M   'P 1'
#
loop_
_entity.id
_entity.type
_entity.pdbx_description
1 polymer ?
#
loop_
_entity_poly.entity_id
_entity_poly.type
_entity_poly.pdbx_seq_one_letter_code
_entity_poly.pdbx_strand_id
1 'polypeptide(L)'
;MRDLLSKKSHRQLELLELLFENKRWFHISELAELLHCTERSVKDDLSHVRSSFPDLIFHSSTNGIRIINTDDSDIEMVYHHFFKHSTHFSILEFIFFNEGCDADSICKEFYISSSSLYRIIRHINKIIKKQYCFEISLNPVRITGNEIDIRYFFAQYFSEKYYFLEWPFEDFSQEPLSQLLEFVYKATSFPMNLSTHRMLKLLLVTNLYRIKFGHFMEVEKNSFNNQLLESFMQAEGIDEIVASFDSEYHISLNKEVIGQLFVSYFQKMFFIDEEVFLNHAKTDSYVKKSYQLLGDLVDQVSREYNLQVDNRDNLIWHLHNTAHLHRQELSTEFILFDQKGNTIKNFQNIFPRFVSEVKEGMEHYLEALDMDPSSMKVNHLTYTFITHSKHLVLNLLQNQSKLKVLVMSNFDQYHAKSVAETLSYYCSNNFELEVWGELELSLDALKESPYDIIISNFIIPPIENKRLIYSNNVNTVALISLLNAMMFIRLDE
;
A
#
# COMPACT_ATOMS: atom_id res chain seq x y z
N MET A 1 -13.15 -1.73 -8.01
CA MET A 1 -13.13 -1.45 -9.47
C MET A 1 -12.82 -2.67 -10.35
N ARG A 2 -12.44 -3.81 -9.76
CA ARG A 2 -12.14 -5.06 -10.49
C ARG A 2 -13.27 -5.52 -11.42
N ASP A 3 -14.53 -5.25 -11.07
CA ASP A 3 -15.68 -5.55 -11.92
C ASP A 3 -15.70 -4.80 -13.27
N LEU A 4 -14.81 -3.79 -13.48
CA LEU A 4 -14.59 -3.19 -14.79
C LEU A 4 -13.74 -4.06 -15.73
N LEU A 5 -13.03 -5.03 -15.21
CA LEU A 5 -12.37 -6.04 -16.03
C LEU A 5 -13.42 -6.97 -16.67
N SER A 6 -13.09 -7.56 -17.82
CA SER A 6 -13.90 -8.64 -18.35
C SER A 6 -13.93 -9.81 -17.35
N LYS A 7 -15.00 -10.62 -17.36
CA LYS A 7 -15.06 -11.80 -16.47
C LYS A 7 -13.84 -12.73 -16.61
N LYS A 8 -13.29 -12.81 -17.82
CA LYS A 8 -12.08 -13.60 -18.09
C LYS A 8 -10.85 -12.92 -17.45
N SER A 9 -10.66 -11.62 -17.69
CA SER A 9 -9.51 -10.86 -17.14
C SER A 9 -9.55 -10.83 -15.61
N HIS A 10 -10.75 -10.65 -15.02
CA HIS A 10 -10.94 -10.70 -13.57
C HIS A 10 -10.48 -12.04 -12.99
N ARG A 11 -10.96 -13.15 -13.55
CA ARG A 11 -10.55 -14.49 -13.10
C ARG A 11 -9.06 -14.77 -13.32
N GLN A 12 -8.48 -14.27 -14.41
CA GLN A 12 -7.03 -14.38 -14.66
C GLN A 12 -6.20 -13.59 -13.64
N LEU A 13 -6.67 -12.41 -13.26
CA LEU A 13 -6.04 -11.62 -12.21
C LEU A 13 -6.11 -12.37 -10.87
N GLU A 14 -7.30 -12.86 -10.46
CA GLU A 14 -7.47 -13.65 -9.25
C GLU A 14 -6.59 -14.92 -9.25
N LEU A 15 -6.50 -15.61 -10.39
CA LEU A 15 -5.61 -16.77 -10.54
C LEU A 15 -4.15 -16.40 -10.25
N LEU A 16 -3.66 -15.30 -10.81
CA LEU A 16 -2.30 -14.84 -10.57
C LEU A 16 -2.09 -14.43 -9.12
N GLU A 17 -3.01 -13.68 -8.52
CA GLU A 17 -2.96 -13.31 -7.10
C GLU A 17 -2.85 -14.54 -6.19
N LEU A 18 -3.68 -15.56 -6.41
CA LEU A 18 -3.61 -16.82 -5.65
C LEU A 18 -2.24 -17.50 -5.76
N LEU A 19 -1.65 -17.51 -6.95
CA LEU A 19 -0.35 -18.13 -7.20
C LEU A 19 0.81 -17.31 -6.61
N PHE A 20 0.70 -15.97 -6.58
CA PHE A 20 1.70 -15.07 -5.98
C PHE A 20 1.65 -15.07 -4.45
N GLU A 21 0.44 -14.97 -3.87
CA GLU A 21 0.27 -14.93 -2.41
C GLU A 21 0.67 -16.24 -1.73
N ASN A 22 0.37 -17.37 -2.39
CA ASN A 22 0.60 -18.69 -1.83
C ASN A 22 1.74 -19.39 -2.58
N LYS A 23 2.96 -19.27 -2.12
CA LYS A 23 4.17 -19.88 -2.72
C LYS A 23 4.18 -21.42 -2.63
N ARG A 24 3.03 -22.08 -2.88
CA ARG A 24 2.83 -23.53 -2.82
C ARG A 24 2.33 -24.11 -4.16
N TRP A 25 2.24 -25.42 -4.23
CA TRP A 25 1.61 -26.11 -5.34
C TRP A 25 0.10 -26.08 -5.22
N PHE A 26 -0.59 -25.85 -6.35
CA PHE A 26 -2.03 -25.91 -6.48
C PHE A 26 -2.43 -26.95 -7.51
N HIS A 27 -3.37 -27.83 -7.19
CA HIS A 27 -4.01 -28.66 -8.18
C HIS A 27 -5.00 -27.83 -9.03
N ILE A 28 -5.18 -28.23 -10.30
CA ILE A 28 -6.11 -27.53 -11.20
C ILE A 28 -7.55 -27.55 -10.67
N SER A 29 -7.96 -28.67 -10.05
CA SER A 29 -9.27 -28.80 -9.41
C SER A 29 -9.46 -27.83 -8.26
N GLU A 30 -8.44 -27.65 -7.40
CA GLU A 30 -8.44 -26.70 -6.29
C GLU A 30 -8.56 -25.26 -6.79
N LEU A 31 -7.78 -24.88 -7.82
CA LEU A 31 -7.91 -23.57 -8.45
C LEU A 31 -9.28 -23.34 -9.07
N ALA A 32 -9.89 -24.39 -9.66
CA ALA A 32 -11.23 -24.30 -10.21
C ALA A 32 -12.30 -24.04 -9.13
N GLU A 33 -12.16 -24.67 -7.96
CA GLU A 33 -13.03 -24.42 -6.80
C GLU A 33 -12.85 -23.00 -6.25
N LEU A 34 -11.62 -22.57 -6.01
CA LEU A 34 -11.31 -21.23 -5.48
C LEU A 34 -11.78 -20.10 -6.42
N LEU A 35 -11.63 -20.30 -7.73
CA LEU A 35 -12.03 -19.34 -8.76
C LEU A 35 -13.48 -19.51 -9.24
N HIS A 36 -14.26 -20.39 -8.61
CA HIS A 36 -15.65 -20.68 -8.95
C HIS A 36 -15.87 -20.94 -10.45
N CYS A 37 -15.00 -21.75 -11.07
CA CYS A 37 -15.06 -22.03 -12.51
C CYS A 37 -14.73 -23.50 -12.81
N THR A 38 -14.71 -23.87 -14.10
CA THR A 38 -14.36 -25.25 -14.52
C THR A 38 -12.85 -25.41 -14.64
N GLU A 39 -12.33 -26.64 -14.45
CA GLU A 39 -10.91 -26.96 -14.69
C GLU A 39 -10.45 -26.58 -16.10
N ARG A 40 -11.33 -26.72 -17.10
CA ARG A 40 -11.06 -26.29 -18.47
C ARG A 40 -10.79 -24.80 -18.54
N SER A 41 -11.61 -23.99 -17.85
CA SER A 41 -11.40 -22.54 -17.77
C SER A 41 -10.07 -22.18 -17.15
N VAL A 42 -9.67 -22.87 -16.08
CA VAL A 42 -8.35 -22.66 -15.43
C VAL A 42 -7.20 -22.99 -16.40
N LYS A 43 -7.30 -24.11 -17.13
CA LYS A 43 -6.28 -24.51 -18.12
C LYS A 43 -6.15 -23.49 -19.26
N ASP A 44 -7.30 -23.01 -19.77
CA ASP A 44 -7.34 -21.97 -20.80
C ASP A 44 -6.75 -20.64 -20.29
N ASP A 45 -7.07 -20.24 -19.04
CA ASP A 45 -6.52 -19.05 -18.41
C ASP A 45 -5.01 -19.16 -18.17
N LEU A 46 -4.53 -20.30 -17.67
CA LEU A 46 -3.09 -20.55 -17.50
C LEU A 46 -2.33 -20.50 -18.83
N SER A 47 -2.91 -21.03 -19.90
CA SER A 47 -2.31 -20.94 -21.24
C SER A 47 -2.20 -19.49 -21.70
N HIS A 48 -3.26 -18.70 -21.50
CA HIS A 48 -3.28 -17.28 -21.87
C HIS A 48 -2.31 -16.46 -21.03
N VAL A 49 -2.33 -16.64 -19.71
CA VAL A 49 -1.44 -15.92 -18.77
C VAL A 49 0.04 -16.20 -19.08
N ARG A 50 0.40 -17.47 -19.37
CA ARG A 50 1.79 -17.82 -19.76
C ARG A 50 2.22 -17.10 -21.05
N SER A 51 1.32 -16.89 -21.99
CA SER A 51 1.63 -16.16 -23.22
C SER A 51 1.70 -14.65 -23.01
N SER A 52 0.93 -14.12 -22.05
CA SER A 52 0.90 -12.68 -21.71
C SER A 52 2.06 -12.25 -20.84
N PHE A 53 2.60 -13.16 -20.03
CA PHE A 53 3.68 -12.91 -19.07
C PHE A 53 4.82 -13.91 -19.26
N PRO A 54 5.63 -13.76 -20.32
CA PRO A 54 6.71 -14.71 -20.65
C PRO A 54 7.81 -14.77 -19.58
N ASP A 55 7.98 -13.70 -18.81
CA ASP A 55 8.99 -13.59 -17.76
C ASP A 55 8.60 -14.33 -16.47
N LEU A 56 7.31 -14.64 -16.29
CA LEU A 56 6.85 -15.42 -15.14
C LEU A 56 7.12 -16.92 -15.33
N ILE A 57 7.85 -17.51 -14.40
CA ILE A 57 8.21 -18.94 -14.46
C ILE A 57 7.14 -19.79 -13.79
N PHE A 58 6.31 -20.42 -14.62
CA PHE A 58 5.31 -21.38 -14.17
C PHE A 58 5.87 -22.82 -14.13
N HIS A 59 5.97 -23.37 -12.94
CA HIS A 59 6.35 -24.76 -12.75
C HIS A 59 5.13 -25.66 -12.72
N SER A 60 5.11 -26.70 -13.55
CA SER A 60 4.07 -27.71 -13.58
C SER A 60 4.63 -29.10 -13.28
N SER A 61 3.99 -29.84 -12.39
CA SER A 61 4.39 -31.20 -12.02
C SER A 61 3.15 -32.04 -11.67
N THR A 62 3.34 -33.27 -11.24
CA THR A 62 2.28 -34.13 -10.67
C THR A 62 1.62 -33.50 -9.42
N ASN A 63 2.34 -32.62 -8.72
CA ASN A 63 1.85 -31.91 -7.53
C ASN A 63 0.97 -30.67 -7.89
N GLY A 64 0.84 -30.35 -9.18
CA GLY A 64 0.05 -29.22 -9.66
C GLY A 64 0.87 -28.15 -10.35
N ILE A 65 0.51 -26.89 -10.11
CA ILE A 65 1.16 -25.68 -10.65
C ILE A 65 1.55 -24.71 -9.54
N ARG A 66 2.67 -24.02 -9.73
CA ARG A 66 3.10 -22.87 -8.92
C ARG A 66 3.91 -21.88 -9.76
N ILE A 67 4.01 -20.65 -9.30
CA ILE A 67 4.97 -19.66 -9.83
C ILE A 67 6.26 -19.75 -8.99
N ILE A 68 7.43 -19.65 -9.64
CA ILE A 68 8.75 -19.69 -9.00
C ILE A 68 9.46 -18.38 -9.22
N ASN A 69 10.26 -17.96 -8.22
CA ASN A 69 11.10 -16.76 -8.28
C ASN A 69 10.31 -15.51 -8.66
N THR A 70 9.27 -15.24 -7.89
CA THR A 70 8.51 -14.01 -8.04
C THR A 70 9.10 -12.95 -7.11
N ASP A 71 9.49 -11.82 -7.66
CA ASP A 71 9.73 -10.61 -6.93
C ASP A 71 8.40 -9.85 -6.76
N ASP A 72 8.31 -8.96 -5.77
CA ASP A 72 7.08 -8.16 -5.57
C ASP A 72 6.77 -7.27 -6.77
N SER A 73 7.76 -6.92 -7.59
CA SER A 73 7.60 -6.20 -8.86
C SER A 73 6.79 -6.95 -9.92
N ASP A 74 6.77 -8.29 -9.88
CA ASP A 74 6.05 -9.11 -10.86
C ASP A 74 4.53 -8.96 -10.71
N ILE A 75 4.01 -8.85 -9.50
CA ILE A 75 2.58 -8.64 -9.25
C ILE A 75 2.14 -7.25 -9.74
N GLU A 76 2.96 -6.22 -9.54
CA GLU A 76 2.70 -4.86 -10.03
C GLU A 76 2.59 -4.83 -11.56
N MET A 77 3.50 -5.52 -12.27
CA MET A 77 3.46 -5.71 -13.72
C MET A 77 2.16 -6.39 -14.19
N VAL A 78 1.65 -7.34 -13.42
CA VAL A 78 0.36 -8.01 -13.69
C VAL A 78 -0.79 -7.01 -13.66
N TYR A 79 -0.87 -6.17 -12.62
CA TYR A 79 -1.92 -5.14 -12.53
C TYR A 79 -1.83 -4.13 -13.67
N HIS A 80 -0.64 -3.63 -14.00
CA HIS A 80 -0.41 -2.74 -15.13
C HIS A 80 -0.89 -3.35 -16.45
N HIS A 81 -0.61 -4.63 -16.68
CA HIS A 81 -1.07 -5.34 -17.88
C HIS A 81 -2.60 -5.34 -17.99
N PHE A 82 -3.31 -5.71 -16.91
CA PHE A 82 -4.76 -5.74 -16.92
C PHE A 82 -5.38 -4.35 -17.06
N PHE A 83 -4.77 -3.32 -16.52
CA PHE A 83 -5.17 -1.93 -16.76
C PHE A 83 -5.05 -1.55 -18.24
N LYS A 84 -3.87 -1.75 -18.82
CA LYS A 84 -3.55 -1.35 -20.20
C LYS A 84 -4.41 -2.08 -21.24
N HIS A 85 -4.82 -3.33 -20.96
CA HIS A 85 -5.58 -4.16 -21.91
C HIS A 85 -7.10 -4.17 -21.64
N SER A 86 -7.59 -3.39 -20.70
CA SER A 86 -9.03 -3.30 -20.42
C SER A 86 -9.70 -2.19 -21.24
N THR A 87 -10.59 -2.56 -22.16
CA THR A 87 -11.39 -1.60 -22.95
C THR A 87 -12.18 -0.63 -22.08
N HIS A 88 -12.71 -1.07 -20.93
CA HIS A 88 -13.47 -0.18 -20.03
C HIS A 88 -12.59 0.91 -19.44
N PHE A 89 -11.38 0.56 -18.98
CA PHE A 89 -10.44 1.53 -18.46
C PHE A 89 -9.90 2.46 -19.56
N SER A 90 -9.65 1.93 -20.77
CA SER A 90 -9.21 2.75 -21.89
C SER A 90 -10.28 3.76 -22.32
N ILE A 91 -11.56 3.38 -22.36
CA ILE A 91 -12.67 4.31 -22.65
C ILE A 91 -12.80 5.36 -21.55
N LEU A 92 -12.68 4.97 -20.29
CA LEU A 92 -12.74 5.88 -19.15
C LEU A 92 -11.65 6.95 -19.23
N GLU A 93 -10.43 6.56 -19.54
CA GLU A 93 -9.29 7.45 -19.75
C GLU A 93 -9.45 8.35 -20.96
N PHE A 94 -9.92 7.81 -22.09
CA PHE A 94 -10.20 8.60 -23.26
C PHE A 94 -11.19 9.72 -22.96
N ILE A 95 -12.26 9.41 -22.22
CA ILE A 95 -13.25 10.41 -21.81
C ILE A 95 -12.63 11.48 -20.92
N PHE A 96 -11.74 11.08 -19.99
CA PHE A 96 -11.04 12.03 -19.12
C PHE A 96 -10.24 13.07 -19.91
N PHE A 97 -9.51 12.63 -20.95
CA PHE A 97 -8.69 13.51 -21.79
C PHE A 97 -9.49 14.29 -22.83
N ASN A 98 -10.67 13.80 -23.23
CA ASN A 98 -11.46 14.33 -24.34
C ASN A 98 -12.89 14.69 -23.92
N GLU A 99 -13.07 15.25 -22.71
CA GLU A 99 -14.40 15.64 -22.25
C GLU A 99 -15.01 16.69 -23.18
N GLY A 100 -16.28 16.52 -23.48
CA GLY A 100 -17.00 17.36 -24.45
C GLY A 100 -17.00 16.83 -25.88
N CYS A 101 -16.25 15.76 -26.20
CA CYS A 101 -16.34 15.09 -27.49
C CYS A 101 -17.73 14.47 -27.73
N ASP A 102 -18.03 14.07 -28.97
CA ASP A 102 -19.23 13.31 -29.28
C ASP A 102 -19.03 11.79 -29.04
N ALA A 103 -20.13 11.08 -28.82
CA ALA A 103 -20.09 9.62 -28.61
C ALA A 103 -19.57 8.85 -29.85
N ASP A 104 -19.73 9.41 -31.05
CA ASP A 104 -19.25 8.78 -32.28
C ASP A 104 -17.73 8.81 -32.38
N SER A 105 -17.07 9.83 -31.84
CA SER A 105 -15.62 9.89 -31.72
C SER A 105 -15.08 8.73 -30.87
N ILE A 106 -15.72 8.41 -29.75
CA ILE A 106 -15.38 7.25 -28.91
C ILE A 106 -15.59 5.94 -29.67
N CYS A 107 -16.73 5.84 -30.41
CA CYS A 107 -17.03 4.63 -31.18
C CYS A 107 -15.98 4.39 -32.30
N LYS A 108 -15.49 5.45 -32.94
CA LYS A 108 -14.44 5.38 -33.98
C LYS A 108 -13.11 4.97 -33.38
N GLU A 109 -12.72 5.60 -32.27
CA GLU A 109 -11.42 5.32 -31.61
C GLU A 109 -11.31 3.87 -31.17
N PHE A 110 -12.37 3.33 -30.53
CA PHE A 110 -12.35 1.97 -30.00
C PHE A 110 -12.93 0.91 -30.94
N TYR A 111 -13.29 1.28 -32.18
CA TYR A 111 -13.91 0.37 -33.18
C TYR A 111 -15.12 -0.38 -32.65
N ILE A 112 -16.00 0.30 -31.90
CA ILE A 112 -17.20 -0.28 -31.30
C ILE A 112 -18.48 0.42 -31.80
N SER A 113 -19.61 -0.30 -31.75
CA SER A 113 -20.91 0.29 -32.08
C SER A 113 -21.42 1.20 -30.94
N SER A 114 -22.27 2.17 -31.29
CA SER A 114 -22.92 3.02 -30.31
C SER A 114 -23.67 2.22 -29.22
N SER A 115 -24.35 1.14 -29.61
CA SER A 115 -25.02 0.25 -28.65
C SER A 115 -24.05 -0.43 -27.67
N SER A 116 -22.86 -0.79 -28.15
CA SER A 116 -21.80 -1.34 -27.29
C SER A 116 -21.25 -0.28 -26.34
N LEU A 117 -21.01 0.96 -26.83
CA LEU A 117 -20.58 2.07 -25.99
C LEU A 117 -21.59 2.34 -24.87
N TYR A 118 -22.89 2.49 -25.20
CA TYR A 118 -23.92 2.70 -24.16
C TYR A 118 -23.97 1.59 -23.11
N ARG A 119 -23.75 0.34 -23.51
CA ARG A 119 -23.69 -0.81 -22.58
C ARG A 119 -22.46 -0.71 -21.67
N ILE A 120 -21.30 -0.34 -22.22
CA ILE A 120 -20.06 -0.18 -21.48
C ILE A 120 -20.20 0.95 -20.47
N ILE A 121 -20.68 2.13 -20.88
CA ILE A 121 -20.85 3.27 -19.97
C ILE A 121 -21.87 2.96 -18.87
N ARG A 122 -22.96 2.29 -19.19
CA ARG A 122 -23.92 1.85 -18.16
C ARG A 122 -23.27 0.91 -17.15
N HIS A 123 -22.39 0.01 -17.60
CA HIS A 123 -21.67 -0.88 -16.71
C HIS A 123 -20.66 -0.12 -15.84
N ILE A 124 -19.87 0.77 -16.43
CA ILE A 124 -18.93 1.65 -15.72
C ILE A 124 -19.68 2.46 -14.65
N ASN A 125 -20.76 3.15 -15.00
CA ASN A 125 -21.55 3.96 -14.07
C ASN A 125 -22.14 3.13 -12.93
N LYS A 126 -22.60 1.90 -13.20
CA LYS A 126 -23.10 0.99 -12.17
C LYS A 126 -22.06 0.69 -11.11
N ILE A 127 -20.80 0.57 -11.51
CA ILE A 127 -19.68 0.24 -10.59
C ILE A 127 -19.18 1.50 -9.89
N ILE A 128 -18.96 2.57 -10.64
CA ILE A 128 -18.47 3.85 -10.10
C ILE A 128 -19.43 4.42 -9.05
N LYS A 129 -20.74 4.47 -9.33
CA LYS A 129 -21.74 4.97 -8.37
C LYS A 129 -21.80 4.22 -7.04
N LYS A 130 -21.29 3.00 -6.97
CA LYS A 130 -21.24 2.24 -5.70
C LYS A 130 -20.08 2.64 -4.80
N GLN A 131 -19.01 3.15 -5.41
CA GLN A 131 -17.73 3.38 -4.74
C GLN A 131 -17.31 4.85 -4.74
N TYR A 132 -17.83 5.62 -5.70
CA TYR A 132 -17.49 7.03 -5.90
C TYR A 132 -18.76 7.82 -6.27
N CYS A 133 -18.84 9.07 -5.86
CA CYS A 133 -20.01 9.92 -6.08
C CYS A 133 -19.96 10.63 -7.44
N PHE A 134 -19.69 9.90 -8.56
CA PHE A 134 -19.70 10.47 -9.89
C PHE A 134 -20.20 9.51 -10.97
N GLU A 135 -20.47 10.03 -12.15
CA GLU A 135 -20.92 9.27 -13.32
C GLU A 135 -20.45 9.89 -14.64
N ILE A 136 -20.55 9.10 -15.71
CA ILE A 136 -20.27 9.49 -17.09
C ILE A 136 -21.60 9.66 -17.83
N SER A 137 -21.80 10.82 -18.48
CA SER A 137 -22.85 11.05 -19.47
C SER A 137 -22.27 10.97 -20.89
N LEU A 138 -23.13 10.69 -21.88
CA LEU A 138 -22.72 10.65 -23.31
C LEU A 138 -23.35 11.78 -24.14
N ASN A 139 -24.24 12.58 -23.58
CA ASN A 139 -24.92 13.67 -24.28
C ASN A 139 -24.99 14.92 -23.40
N PRO A 140 -23.99 15.79 -23.40
CA PRO A 140 -22.66 15.65 -23.97
C PRO A 140 -21.82 14.64 -23.20
N VAL A 141 -20.68 14.21 -23.79
CA VAL A 141 -19.73 13.35 -23.07
C VAL A 141 -19.08 14.14 -21.95
N ARG A 142 -19.38 13.76 -20.70
CA ARG A 142 -18.88 14.44 -19.48
C ARG A 142 -18.78 13.50 -18.30
N ILE A 143 -17.84 13.83 -17.41
CA ILE A 143 -17.71 13.21 -16.08
C ILE A 143 -18.27 14.20 -15.07
N THR A 144 -19.35 13.82 -14.37
CA THR A 144 -20.10 14.70 -13.46
C THR A 144 -20.34 14.03 -12.11
N GLY A 145 -20.32 14.83 -11.03
CA GLY A 145 -20.53 14.34 -9.67
C GLY A 145 -19.72 15.12 -8.67
N ASN A 146 -19.32 14.48 -7.57
CA ASN A 146 -18.43 15.09 -6.60
C ASN A 146 -17.05 15.29 -7.21
N GLU A 147 -16.65 16.54 -7.40
CA GLU A 147 -15.41 16.89 -8.11
C GLU A 147 -14.14 16.46 -7.34
N ILE A 148 -14.19 16.40 -6.01
CA ILE A 148 -13.08 15.91 -5.18
C ILE A 148 -12.85 14.41 -5.47
N ASP A 149 -13.93 13.64 -5.48
CA ASP A 149 -13.86 12.19 -5.75
C ASP A 149 -13.37 11.90 -7.17
N ILE A 150 -13.82 12.69 -8.16
CA ILE A 150 -13.34 12.57 -9.55
C ILE A 150 -11.82 12.78 -9.61
N ARG A 151 -11.32 13.85 -9.01
CA ARG A 151 -9.90 14.21 -9.04
C ARG A 151 -9.02 13.16 -8.35
N TYR A 152 -9.41 12.69 -7.17
CA TYR A 152 -8.70 11.64 -6.47
C TYR A 152 -8.74 10.31 -7.22
N PHE A 153 -9.91 9.95 -7.77
CA PHE A 153 -10.06 8.75 -8.56
C PHE A 153 -9.08 8.73 -9.74
N PHE A 154 -9.02 9.80 -10.53
CA PHE A 154 -8.13 9.85 -11.69
C PHE A 154 -6.66 9.97 -11.30
N ALA A 155 -6.31 10.69 -10.24
CA ALA A 155 -4.94 10.70 -9.74
C ALA A 155 -4.49 9.29 -9.32
N GLN A 156 -5.34 8.55 -8.63
CA GLN A 156 -5.09 7.16 -8.26
C GLN A 156 -5.05 6.24 -9.49
N TYR A 157 -5.98 6.42 -10.43
CA TYR A 157 -6.03 5.69 -11.68
C TYR A 157 -4.71 5.80 -12.46
N PHE A 158 -4.20 7.00 -12.64
CA PHE A 158 -2.94 7.23 -13.34
C PHE A 158 -1.74 6.70 -12.55
N SER A 159 -1.78 6.76 -11.23
CA SER A 159 -0.76 6.19 -10.36
C SER A 159 -0.64 4.67 -10.50
N GLU A 160 -1.77 3.96 -10.62
CA GLU A 160 -1.78 2.50 -10.75
C GLU A 160 -1.61 2.00 -12.19
N LYS A 161 -2.07 2.76 -13.20
CA LYS A 161 -2.00 2.33 -14.60
C LYS A 161 -0.62 2.51 -15.21
N TYR A 162 0.11 3.55 -14.81
CA TYR A 162 1.37 3.96 -15.43
C TYR A 162 2.56 3.71 -14.51
N TYR A 163 3.64 3.17 -15.07
CA TYR A 163 4.87 2.98 -14.31
C TYR A 163 5.39 4.31 -13.75
N PHE A 164 6.18 4.22 -12.70
CA PHE A 164 6.62 5.39 -11.94
C PHE A 164 7.28 6.49 -12.77
N LEU A 165 7.98 6.14 -13.84
CA LEU A 165 8.65 7.09 -14.74
C LEU A 165 7.82 7.46 -15.99
N GLU A 166 6.66 6.83 -16.21
CA GLU A 166 5.76 7.17 -17.31
C GLU A 166 4.96 8.44 -16.98
N TRP A 167 4.74 9.28 -17.99
CA TRP A 167 3.95 10.51 -17.91
C TRP A 167 3.00 10.61 -19.11
N PRO A 168 1.71 10.26 -18.93
CA PRO A 168 0.76 10.16 -20.05
C PRO A 168 0.04 11.48 -20.38
N PHE A 169 0.48 12.60 -19.84
CA PHE A 169 -0.20 13.88 -19.97
C PHE A 169 0.51 14.74 -21.03
N GLU A 170 -0.04 14.77 -22.26
CA GLU A 170 0.56 15.50 -23.38
C GLU A 170 0.43 17.02 -23.26
N ASP A 171 -0.70 17.51 -22.70
CA ASP A 171 -0.98 18.95 -22.57
C ASP A 171 -0.17 19.63 -21.45
N PHE A 172 0.34 18.88 -20.49
CA PHE A 172 0.99 19.40 -19.29
C PHE A 172 2.30 18.67 -19.02
N SER A 173 3.43 19.32 -19.31
CA SER A 173 4.76 18.82 -18.98
C SER A 173 4.97 18.72 -17.45
N GLN A 174 6.00 17.99 -17.01
CA GLN A 174 6.24 17.81 -15.58
C GLN A 174 6.95 19.01 -14.91
N GLU A 175 7.67 19.81 -15.69
CA GLU A 175 8.61 20.81 -15.16
C GLU A 175 7.92 21.91 -14.33
N PRO A 176 6.88 22.63 -14.81
CA PRO A 176 6.21 23.64 -14.01
C PRO A 176 5.57 23.09 -12.74
N LEU A 177 5.05 21.84 -12.80
CA LEU A 177 4.50 21.17 -11.63
C LEU A 177 5.58 20.85 -10.59
N SER A 178 6.75 20.41 -11.03
CA SER A 178 7.89 20.15 -10.15
C SER A 178 8.36 21.43 -9.48
N GLN A 179 8.48 22.52 -10.24
CA GLN A 179 8.85 23.86 -9.73
C GLN A 179 7.83 24.35 -8.68
N LEU A 180 6.54 24.22 -8.95
CA LEU A 180 5.49 24.58 -8.00
C LEU A 180 5.61 23.75 -6.69
N LEU A 181 5.82 22.44 -6.79
CA LEU A 181 5.95 21.58 -5.62
C LEU A 181 7.24 21.88 -4.83
N GLU A 182 8.36 22.14 -5.51
CA GLU A 182 9.59 22.56 -4.85
C GLU A 182 9.42 23.90 -4.14
N PHE A 183 8.67 24.83 -4.74
CA PHE A 183 8.33 26.10 -4.11
C PHE A 183 7.48 25.87 -2.84
N VAL A 184 6.43 25.02 -2.91
CA VAL A 184 5.62 24.64 -1.75
C VAL A 184 6.49 24.04 -0.65
N TYR A 185 7.39 23.11 -1.01
CA TYR A 185 8.31 22.49 -0.06
C TYR A 185 9.25 23.50 0.62
N LYS A 186 9.79 24.49 -0.13
CA LYS A 186 10.65 25.55 0.42
C LYS A 186 9.88 26.55 1.29
N ALA A 187 8.63 26.85 0.91
CA ALA A 187 7.76 27.79 1.63
C ALA A 187 7.11 27.18 2.88
N THR A 188 7.06 25.86 2.97
CA THR A 188 6.46 25.10 4.07
C THR A 188 7.44 24.05 4.56
N SER A 189 7.31 23.59 5.78
CA SER A 189 8.09 22.44 6.27
C SER A 189 7.47 21.09 5.90
N PHE A 190 6.64 21.04 4.85
CA PHE A 190 5.95 19.82 4.43
C PHE A 190 6.96 18.75 3.97
N PRO A 191 6.93 17.54 4.55
CA PRO A 191 7.90 16.51 4.24
C PRO A 191 7.70 15.96 2.83
N MET A 192 8.51 16.41 1.89
CA MET A 192 8.51 15.94 0.52
C MET A 192 9.45 14.74 0.36
N ASN A 193 8.92 13.65 -0.17
CA ASN A 193 9.68 12.48 -0.60
C ASN A 193 9.28 12.11 -2.02
N LEU A 194 10.00 11.15 -2.62
CA LEU A 194 9.79 10.73 -4.00
C LEU A 194 8.33 10.33 -4.30
N SER A 195 7.73 9.53 -3.44
CA SER A 195 6.35 9.03 -3.63
C SER A 195 5.33 10.15 -3.47
N THR A 196 5.49 11.00 -2.43
CA THR A 196 4.63 12.15 -2.21
C THR A 196 4.72 13.14 -3.37
N HIS A 197 5.94 13.43 -3.85
CA HIS A 197 6.17 14.32 -4.98
C HIS A 197 5.47 13.81 -6.25
N ARG A 198 5.60 12.52 -6.57
CA ARG A 198 4.89 11.93 -7.71
C ARG A 198 3.37 11.97 -7.55
N MET A 199 2.85 11.57 -6.40
CA MET A 199 1.40 11.55 -6.17
C MET A 199 0.79 12.95 -6.24
N LEU A 200 1.47 13.95 -5.69
CA LEU A 200 1.05 15.36 -5.81
C LEU A 200 1.09 15.84 -7.26
N LYS A 201 2.14 15.51 -8.04
CA LYS A 201 2.15 15.85 -9.47
C LYS A 201 0.96 15.24 -10.22
N LEU A 202 0.62 13.99 -9.95
CA LEU A 202 -0.54 13.34 -10.57
C LEU A 202 -1.85 14.00 -10.16
N LEU A 203 -1.98 14.39 -8.89
CA LEU A 203 -3.15 15.12 -8.41
C LEU A 203 -3.24 16.51 -9.06
N LEU A 204 -2.14 17.26 -9.11
CA LEU A 204 -2.12 18.60 -9.70
C LEU A 204 -2.44 18.57 -11.20
N VAL A 205 -1.86 17.66 -11.97
CA VAL A 205 -2.16 17.55 -13.41
C VAL A 205 -3.59 17.09 -13.65
N THR A 206 -4.11 16.20 -12.84
CA THR A 206 -5.55 15.82 -12.88
C THR A 206 -6.43 17.03 -12.61
N ASN A 207 -6.09 17.83 -11.60
CA ASN A 207 -6.80 19.07 -11.28
C ASN A 207 -6.72 20.07 -12.45
N LEU A 208 -5.58 20.20 -13.12
CA LEU A 208 -5.43 21.08 -14.31
C LEU A 208 -6.33 20.64 -15.45
N TYR A 209 -6.42 19.33 -15.77
CA TYR A 209 -7.37 18.84 -16.77
C TYR A 209 -8.82 19.15 -16.41
N ARG A 210 -9.20 18.99 -15.14
CA ARG A 210 -10.55 19.32 -14.70
C ARG A 210 -10.83 20.81 -14.79
N ILE A 211 -9.89 21.67 -14.44
CA ILE A 211 -9.97 23.12 -14.60
C ILE A 211 -10.06 23.50 -16.08
N LYS A 212 -9.26 22.89 -16.97
CA LYS A 212 -9.28 23.08 -18.43
C LYS A 212 -10.68 22.83 -19.01
N PHE A 213 -11.41 21.83 -18.50
CA PHE A 213 -12.79 21.53 -18.91
C PHE A 213 -13.86 22.33 -18.14
N GLY A 214 -13.46 23.30 -17.32
CA GLY A 214 -14.37 24.20 -16.62
C GLY A 214 -14.99 23.63 -15.34
N HIS A 215 -14.42 22.58 -14.79
CA HIS A 215 -14.88 21.99 -13.54
C HIS A 215 -14.15 22.60 -12.36
N PHE A 216 -14.86 23.40 -11.59
CA PHE A 216 -14.38 24.01 -10.35
C PHE A 216 -15.09 23.41 -9.15
N MET A 217 -14.36 23.16 -8.07
CA MET A 217 -14.96 22.70 -6.81
C MET A 217 -15.59 23.88 -6.07
N GLU A 218 -16.80 23.66 -5.56
CA GLU A 218 -17.39 24.57 -4.59
C GLU A 218 -16.70 24.37 -3.25
N VAL A 219 -15.98 25.39 -2.79
CA VAL A 219 -15.29 25.37 -1.51
C VAL A 219 -16.17 26.08 -0.47
N GLU A 220 -16.56 25.35 0.58
CA GLU A 220 -17.23 25.95 1.71
C GLU A 220 -16.33 27.00 2.37
N LYS A 221 -16.78 28.27 2.38
CA LYS A 221 -16.00 29.40 2.90
C LYS A 221 -15.50 29.20 4.34
N ASN A 222 -16.23 28.41 5.13
CA ASN A 222 -15.92 28.18 6.55
C ASN A 222 -14.90 27.06 6.79
N SER A 223 -14.71 26.14 5.85
CA SER A 223 -13.78 25.03 5.97
C SER A 223 -12.39 25.31 5.36
N PHE A 224 -12.29 26.36 4.55
CA PHE A 224 -11.10 26.68 3.77
C PHE A 224 -10.19 27.69 4.47
N ASN A 225 -8.87 27.41 4.49
CA ASN A 225 -7.86 28.29 5.09
C ASN A 225 -7.41 29.39 4.11
N ASN A 226 -8.23 30.45 3.99
CA ASN A 226 -7.93 31.58 3.11
C ASN A 226 -6.64 32.31 3.50
N GLN A 227 -6.30 32.35 4.80
CA GLN A 227 -5.10 33.03 5.29
C GLN A 227 -3.84 32.32 4.80
N LEU A 228 -3.82 30.98 4.85
CA LEU A 228 -2.72 30.17 4.31
C LEU A 228 -2.56 30.40 2.81
N LEU A 229 -3.68 30.43 2.05
CA LEU A 229 -3.66 30.68 0.62
C LEU A 229 -3.14 32.10 0.30
N GLU A 230 -3.51 33.09 1.08
CA GLU A 230 -3.00 34.48 0.93
C GLU A 230 -1.50 34.56 1.20
N SER A 231 -1.02 33.91 2.26
CA SER A 231 0.39 33.86 2.59
C SER A 231 1.19 33.15 1.48
N PHE A 232 0.65 32.09 0.90
CA PHE A 232 1.26 31.39 -0.22
C PHE A 232 1.40 32.28 -1.46
N MET A 233 0.35 33.06 -1.79
CA MET A 233 0.37 34.00 -2.92
C MET A 233 1.29 35.21 -2.74
N GLN A 234 1.70 35.50 -1.52
CA GLN A 234 2.61 36.59 -1.17
C GLN A 234 4.05 36.12 -0.92
N ALA A 235 4.30 34.81 -1.00
CA ALA A 235 5.62 34.26 -0.73
C ALA A 235 6.64 34.67 -1.82
N GLU A 236 7.89 34.92 -1.40
CA GLU A 236 8.99 35.29 -2.31
C GLU A 236 9.23 34.19 -3.34
N GLY A 237 9.29 34.55 -4.63
CA GLY A 237 9.52 33.64 -5.75
C GLY A 237 8.24 33.09 -6.40
N ILE A 238 7.04 33.42 -5.90
CA ILE A 238 5.80 32.97 -6.52
C ILE A 238 5.62 33.49 -7.96
N ASP A 239 6.11 34.69 -8.24
CA ASP A 239 5.99 35.33 -9.57
C ASP A 239 6.69 34.51 -10.66
N GLU A 240 7.82 33.85 -10.35
CA GLU A 240 8.54 32.96 -11.28
C GLU A 240 7.70 31.71 -11.63
N ILE A 241 7.02 31.16 -10.62
CA ILE A 241 6.13 30.01 -10.80
C ILE A 241 4.91 30.40 -11.64
N VAL A 242 4.32 31.55 -11.35
CA VAL A 242 3.17 32.09 -12.11
C VAL A 242 3.59 32.28 -13.60
N ALA A 243 4.77 32.86 -13.85
CA ALA A 243 5.28 33.05 -15.21
C ALA A 243 5.54 31.72 -15.93
N SER A 244 6.06 30.71 -15.21
CA SER A 244 6.27 29.37 -15.75
C SER A 244 4.95 28.69 -16.18
N PHE A 245 3.91 28.76 -15.37
CA PHE A 245 2.59 28.24 -15.68
C PHE A 245 1.92 28.96 -16.86
N ASP A 246 2.03 30.28 -16.92
CA ASP A 246 1.49 31.07 -18.02
C ASP A 246 2.17 30.75 -19.36
N SER A 247 3.51 30.65 -19.34
CA SER A 247 4.29 30.37 -20.54
C SER A 247 4.11 28.94 -21.08
N GLU A 248 4.04 27.94 -20.20
CA GLU A 248 4.02 26.52 -20.58
C GLU A 248 2.61 25.95 -20.74
N TYR A 249 1.68 26.34 -19.85
CA TYR A 249 0.33 25.79 -19.83
C TYR A 249 -0.74 26.75 -20.32
N HIS A 250 -0.38 28.02 -20.52
CA HIS A 250 -1.34 29.09 -20.84
C HIS A 250 -2.46 29.23 -19.80
N ILE A 251 -2.09 28.95 -18.53
CA ILE A 251 -2.99 29.04 -17.37
C ILE A 251 -2.46 30.10 -16.44
N SER A 252 -3.27 31.13 -16.18
CA SER A 252 -2.96 32.14 -15.16
C SER A 252 -3.11 31.55 -13.77
N LEU A 253 -1.99 31.34 -13.09
CA LEU A 253 -1.93 30.74 -11.75
C LEU A 253 -2.31 31.77 -10.68
N ASN A 254 -3.60 32.13 -10.63
CA ASN A 254 -4.16 33.05 -9.68
C ASN A 254 -4.61 32.34 -8.38
N LYS A 255 -5.10 33.13 -7.40
CA LYS A 255 -5.58 32.61 -6.10
C LYS A 255 -6.66 31.52 -6.26
N GLU A 256 -7.57 31.68 -7.22
CA GLU A 256 -8.63 30.70 -7.48
C GLU A 256 -8.05 29.37 -7.98
N VAL A 257 -7.18 29.42 -8.98
CA VAL A 257 -6.54 28.23 -9.56
C VAL A 257 -5.69 27.51 -8.51
N ILE A 258 -4.86 28.23 -7.73
CA ILE A 258 -4.08 27.62 -6.64
C ILE A 258 -5.00 26.99 -5.60
N GLY A 259 -6.08 27.67 -5.21
CA GLY A 259 -7.08 27.11 -4.31
C GLY A 259 -7.71 25.83 -4.84
N GLN A 260 -7.95 25.74 -6.16
CA GLN A 260 -8.45 24.55 -6.83
C GLN A 260 -7.40 23.43 -6.94
N LEU A 261 -6.13 23.76 -7.16
CA LEU A 261 -5.05 22.77 -7.24
C LEU A 261 -4.80 22.07 -5.90
N PHE A 262 -4.84 22.81 -4.80
CA PHE A 262 -4.50 22.33 -3.46
C PHE A 262 -5.69 22.29 -2.49
N VAL A 263 -6.93 22.18 -3.00
CA VAL A 263 -8.16 22.30 -2.19
C VAL A 263 -8.17 21.41 -0.96
N SER A 264 -7.67 20.19 -1.05
CA SER A 264 -7.63 19.24 0.06
C SER A 264 -6.62 19.62 1.14
N TYR A 265 -5.61 20.41 0.79
CA TYR A 265 -4.53 20.83 1.68
C TYR A 265 -4.76 22.21 2.32
N PHE A 266 -5.69 22.99 1.77
CA PHE A 266 -6.13 24.26 2.36
C PHE A 266 -7.31 24.10 3.33
N GLN A 267 -7.60 22.89 3.80
CA GLN A 267 -8.64 22.67 4.81
C GLN A 267 -8.15 23.12 6.19
N LYS A 268 -9.05 23.68 7.01
CA LYS A 268 -8.72 24.22 8.34
C LYS A 268 -8.15 23.17 9.32
N MET A 269 -8.57 21.91 9.15
CA MET A 269 -8.12 20.82 10.01
C MET A 269 -6.91 20.07 9.45
N PHE A 270 -6.35 20.51 8.32
CA PHE A 270 -5.10 20.00 7.78
C PHE A 270 -3.95 20.97 8.10
N PHE A 271 -2.92 20.50 8.76
CA PHE A 271 -1.79 21.31 9.19
C PHE A 271 -0.56 20.93 8.37
N ILE A 272 -0.06 21.86 7.57
CA ILE A 272 1.14 21.65 6.73
C ILE A 272 2.41 21.51 7.59
N ASP A 273 2.41 22.12 8.76
CA ASP A 273 3.56 22.20 9.66
C ASP A 273 3.21 21.61 11.04
N GLU A 274 4.13 20.82 11.60
CA GLU A 274 3.97 20.17 12.91
C GLU A 274 3.88 21.20 14.05
N GLU A 275 4.68 22.27 14.01
CA GLU A 275 4.68 23.29 15.05
C GLU A 275 3.34 24.05 15.07
N VAL A 276 2.79 24.35 13.90
CA VAL A 276 1.46 24.95 13.76
C VAL A 276 0.39 24.03 14.35
N PHE A 277 0.45 22.73 14.06
CA PHE A 277 -0.46 21.74 14.65
C PHE A 277 -0.38 21.73 16.19
N LEU A 278 0.83 21.65 16.75
CA LEU A 278 1.03 21.60 18.19
C LEU A 278 0.56 22.90 18.89
N ASN A 279 0.68 24.05 18.23
CA ASN A 279 0.15 25.30 18.76
C ASN A 279 -1.38 25.34 18.75
N HIS A 280 -2.02 24.80 17.70
CA HIS A 280 -3.48 24.65 17.67
C HIS A 280 -3.98 23.64 18.70
N ALA A 281 -3.25 22.56 18.95
CA ALA A 281 -3.58 21.59 20.00
C ALA A 281 -3.62 22.19 21.41
N LYS A 282 -2.97 23.35 21.64
CA LYS A 282 -3.04 24.10 22.91
C LYS A 282 -4.26 24.99 23.02
N THR A 283 -4.79 25.51 21.90
CA THR A 283 -5.78 26.59 21.85
C THR A 283 -7.15 26.18 21.31
N ASP A 284 -7.20 25.24 20.36
CA ASP A 284 -8.42 24.72 19.76
C ASP A 284 -8.88 23.45 20.49
N SER A 285 -10.13 23.41 20.92
CA SER A 285 -10.68 22.30 21.71
C SER A 285 -10.78 20.98 20.93
N TYR A 286 -11.08 21.05 19.62
CA TYR A 286 -11.19 19.88 18.77
C TYR A 286 -9.81 19.29 18.45
N VAL A 287 -8.86 20.14 18.04
CA VAL A 287 -7.48 19.71 17.76
C VAL A 287 -6.83 19.16 19.02
N LYS A 288 -7.07 19.78 20.19
CA LYS A 288 -6.63 19.28 21.50
C LYS A 288 -7.19 17.88 21.79
N LYS A 289 -8.48 17.66 21.56
CA LYS A 289 -9.12 16.34 21.74
C LYS A 289 -8.50 15.30 20.83
N SER A 290 -8.31 15.63 19.56
CA SER A 290 -7.64 14.75 18.59
C SER A 290 -6.22 14.40 19.01
N TYR A 291 -5.41 15.39 19.41
CA TYR A 291 -4.05 15.19 19.89
C TYR A 291 -4.01 14.28 21.14
N GLN A 292 -4.92 14.48 22.08
CA GLN A 292 -4.99 13.66 23.29
C GLN A 292 -5.35 12.20 22.99
N LEU A 293 -6.39 11.97 22.20
CA LEU A 293 -6.83 10.60 21.84
C LEU A 293 -5.73 9.82 21.11
N LEU A 294 -5.10 10.43 20.12
CA LEU A 294 -3.98 9.81 19.39
C LEU A 294 -2.77 9.62 20.30
N GLY A 295 -2.48 10.60 21.18
CA GLY A 295 -1.41 10.49 22.15
C GLY A 295 -1.61 9.34 23.14
N ASP A 296 -2.82 9.20 23.69
CA ASP A 296 -3.16 8.10 24.58
C ASP A 296 -3.00 6.73 23.90
N LEU A 297 -3.41 6.61 22.61
CA LEU A 297 -3.20 5.40 21.82
C LEU A 297 -1.71 5.11 21.60
N VAL A 298 -0.92 6.10 21.16
CA VAL A 298 0.53 5.92 20.93
C VAL A 298 1.20 5.51 22.26
N ASP A 299 0.85 6.15 23.38
CA ASP A 299 1.43 5.88 24.68
C ASP A 299 1.01 4.51 25.23
N GLN A 300 -0.23 4.07 24.97
CA GLN A 300 -0.73 2.73 25.34
C GLN A 300 0.04 1.65 24.59
N VAL A 301 0.08 1.74 23.26
CA VAL A 301 0.80 0.78 22.38
C VAL A 301 2.29 0.76 22.72
N SER A 302 2.89 1.93 22.97
CA SER A 302 4.31 2.03 23.34
C SER A 302 4.61 1.29 24.64
N ARG A 303 3.75 1.41 25.66
CA ARG A 303 3.91 0.69 26.94
C ARG A 303 3.72 -0.81 26.78
N GLU A 304 2.71 -1.24 26.03
CA GLU A 304 2.37 -2.64 25.88
C GLU A 304 3.45 -3.42 25.13
N TYR A 305 4.01 -2.81 24.08
CA TYR A 305 5.05 -3.42 23.25
C TYR A 305 6.46 -2.94 23.56
N ASN A 306 6.66 -2.19 24.68
CA ASN A 306 7.94 -1.63 25.09
C ASN A 306 8.66 -0.88 23.93
N LEU A 307 7.91 -0.04 23.22
CA LEU A 307 8.42 0.70 22.08
C LEU A 307 9.01 2.04 22.52
N GLN A 308 10.12 2.44 21.89
CA GLN A 308 10.65 3.79 21.99
C GLN A 308 10.20 4.58 20.75
N VAL A 309 9.19 5.44 20.94
CA VAL A 309 8.66 6.29 19.86
C VAL A 309 9.27 7.67 19.97
N ASP A 310 10.48 7.84 19.41
CA ASP A 310 11.25 9.09 19.47
C ASP A 310 10.58 10.26 18.73
N ASN A 311 9.63 9.97 17.84
CA ASN A 311 8.91 10.96 17.05
C ASN A 311 7.42 11.05 17.37
N ARG A 312 7.07 10.94 18.66
CA ARG A 312 5.67 10.85 19.11
C ARG A 312 4.76 11.95 18.55
N ASP A 313 5.14 13.21 18.71
CA ASP A 313 4.32 14.35 18.27
C ASP A 313 4.22 14.43 16.75
N ASN A 314 5.29 14.11 16.05
CA ASN A 314 5.30 13.99 14.60
C ASN A 314 4.36 12.88 14.10
N LEU A 315 4.36 11.71 14.75
CA LEU A 315 3.43 10.62 14.43
C LEU A 315 1.98 11.06 14.66
N ILE A 316 1.67 11.72 15.77
CA ILE A 316 0.34 12.23 16.08
C ILE A 316 -0.11 13.25 15.03
N TRP A 317 0.76 14.16 14.61
CA TRP A 317 0.48 15.12 13.55
C TRP A 317 0.15 14.41 12.22
N HIS A 318 0.93 13.41 11.81
CA HIS A 318 0.65 12.64 10.60
C HIS A 318 -0.67 11.88 10.68
N LEU A 319 -0.98 11.27 11.83
CA LEU A 319 -2.24 10.56 12.06
C LEU A 319 -3.44 11.53 12.01
N HIS A 320 -3.32 12.69 12.67
CA HIS A 320 -4.34 13.73 12.61
C HIS A 320 -4.60 14.17 11.16
N ASN A 321 -3.56 14.53 10.42
CA ASN A 321 -3.68 14.93 9.02
C ASN A 321 -4.26 13.82 8.14
N THR A 322 -3.89 12.56 8.39
CA THR A 322 -4.45 11.40 7.66
C THR A 322 -5.95 11.28 7.87
N ALA A 323 -6.44 11.48 9.11
CA ALA A 323 -7.86 11.44 9.42
C ALA A 323 -8.65 12.60 8.81
N HIS A 324 -8.02 13.79 8.72
CA HIS A 324 -8.67 15.07 8.31
C HIS A 324 -8.35 15.48 6.87
N LEU A 325 -7.52 14.71 6.15
CA LEU A 325 -7.35 14.95 4.72
C LEU A 325 -8.73 14.74 4.06
N HIS A 326 -9.28 15.81 3.50
CA HIS A 326 -10.64 15.82 2.97
C HIS A 326 -10.76 14.91 1.75
N ARG A 327 -11.14 13.69 2.01
CA ARG A 327 -11.54 12.67 1.06
C ARG A 327 -12.93 12.25 1.48
N GLN A 328 -13.94 12.90 0.92
CA GLN A 328 -15.31 12.49 1.19
C GLN A 328 -15.52 11.08 0.67
N GLU A 329 -15.96 10.19 1.55
CA GLU A 329 -16.66 8.92 1.28
C GLU A 329 -16.10 7.99 0.19
N LEU A 330 -14.81 8.11 -0.18
CA LEU A 330 -14.19 7.12 -1.05
C LEU A 330 -14.21 5.76 -0.37
N SER A 331 -14.90 4.81 -0.96
CA SER A 331 -14.97 3.44 -0.43
C SER A 331 -13.66 2.66 -0.58
N THR A 332 -12.75 3.13 -1.44
CA THR A 332 -11.45 2.50 -1.69
C THR A 332 -10.39 3.53 -2.07
N GLU A 333 -9.15 3.32 -1.61
CA GLU A 333 -7.96 4.11 -1.99
C GLU A 333 -7.19 3.51 -3.17
N PHE A 334 -7.72 2.48 -3.80
CA PHE A 334 -7.08 1.78 -4.92
C PHE A 334 -8.12 1.47 -6.01
N ILE A 335 -7.64 1.31 -7.22
CA ILE A 335 -8.47 0.91 -8.37
C ILE A 335 -8.46 -0.61 -8.53
N LEU A 336 -7.29 -1.19 -8.75
CA LEU A 336 -7.10 -2.65 -8.85
C LEU A 336 -6.20 -3.23 -7.76
N PHE A 337 -5.16 -2.48 -7.33
CA PHE A 337 -4.11 -2.96 -6.46
C PHE A 337 -4.07 -2.25 -5.11
N ASP A 338 -4.47 -2.94 -4.06
CA ASP A 338 -4.43 -2.45 -2.68
C ASP A 338 -3.03 -2.62 -2.06
N GLN A 339 -2.10 -1.76 -2.45
CA GLN A 339 -0.73 -1.80 -1.96
C GLN A 339 -0.64 -1.57 -0.45
N LYS A 340 -1.43 -0.62 0.09
CA LYS A 340 -1.44 -0.32 1.53
C LYS A 340 -2.06 -1.45 2.34
N GLY A 341 -3.20 -2.00 1.87
CA GLY A 341 -3.84 -3.14 2.51
C GLY A 341 -2.95 -4.38 2.51
N ASN A 342 -2.24 -4.65 1.42
CA ASN A 342 -1.26 -5.74 1.36
C ASN A 342 -0.09 -5.52 2.34
N THR A 343 0.40 -4.28 2.48
CA THR A 343 1.44 -3.96 3.47
C THR A 343 0.94 -4.24 4.90
N ILE A 344 -0.28 -3.81 5.23
CA ILE A 344 -0.89 -4.09 6.55
C ILE A 344 -1.08 -5.60 6.75
N LYS A 345 -1.58 -6.33 5.73
CA LYS A 345 -1.77 -7.77 5.78
C LYS A 345 -0.45 -8.51 6.03
N ASN A 346 0.61 -8.12 5.33
CA ASN A 346 1.95 -8.68 5.55
C ASN A 346 2.47 -8.38 6.96
N PHE A 347 2.26 -7.16 7.43
CA PHE A 347 2.62 -6.78 8.80
C PHE A 347 1.80 -7.53 9.85
N GLN A 348 0.50 -7.71 9.60
CA GLN A 348 -0.41 -8.47 10.44
C GLN A 348 -0.04 -9.96 10.52
N ASN A 349 0.47 -10.55 9.44
CA ASN A 349 0.98 -11.92 9.45
C ASN A 349 2.17 -12.10 10.40
N ILE A 350 2.97 -11.03 10.59
CA ILE A 350 4.14 -11.05 11.47
C ILE A 350 3.77 -10.63 12.91
N PHE A 351 2.89 -9.63 13.06
CA PHE A 351 2.50 -9.02 14.33
C PHE A 351 0.97 -8.93 14.47
N PRO A 352 0.24 -10.05 14.52
CA PRO A 352 -1.22 -10.07 14.42
C PRO A 352 -1.89 -9.28 15.57
N ARG A 353 -1.45 -9.48 16.80
CA ARG A 353 -2.00 -8.81 17.99
C ARG A 353 -1.76 -7.29 17.94
N PHE A 354 -0.54 -6.87 17.59
CA PHE A 354 -0.19 -5.46 17.45
C PHE A 354 -1.10 -4.73 16.44
N VAL A 355 -1.26 -5.31 15.24
CA VAL A 355 -2.09 -4.71 14.19
C VAL A 355 -3.56 -4.64 14.61
N SER A 356 -4.09 -5.66 15.29
CA SER A 356 -5.47 -5.66 15.80
C SER A 356 -5.69 -4.53 16.81
N GLU A 357 -4.81 -4.37 17.77
CA GLU A 357 -4.91 -3.35 18.82
C GLU A 357 -4.78 -1.92 18.24
N VAL A 358 -3.87 -1.72 17.28
CA VAL A 358 -3.76 -0.43 16.58
C VAL A 358 -5.05 -0.13 15.80
N LYS A 359 -5.64 -1.09 15.09
CA LYS A 359 -6.91 -0.90 14.36
C LYS A 359 -8.05 -0.54 15.31
N GLU A 360 -8.23 -1.27 16.39
CA GLU A 360 -9.25 -0.99 17.41
C GLU A 360 -9.08 0.42 18.01
N GLY A 361 -7.83 0.82 18.27
CA GLY A 361 -7.54 2.18 18.74
C GLY A 361 -7.87 3.26 17.71
N MET A 362 -7.65 3.00 16.41
CA MET A 362 -8.01 3.93 15.34
C MET A 362 -9.52 4.02 15.15
N GLU A 363 -10.26 2.92 15.26
CA GLU A 363 -11.72 2.91 15.25
C GLU A 363 -12.27 3.77 16.40
N HIS A 364 -11.79 3.55 17.61
CA HIS A 364 -12.20 4.33 18.79
C HIS A 364 -11.87 5.84 18.62
N TYR A 365 -10.69 6.17 18.06
CA TYR A 365 -10.32 7.55 17.78
C TYR A 365 -11.31 8.23 16.83
N LEU A 366 -11.68 7.56 15.73
CA LEU A 366 -12.62 8.09 14.75
C LEU A 366 -14.01 8.28 15.36
N GLU A 367 -14.53 7.29 16.09
CA GLU A 367 -15.83 7.36 16.78
C GLU A 367 -15.85 8.49 17.81
N ALA A 368 -14.78 8.64 18.61
CA ALA A 368 -14.69 9.68 19.61
C ALA A 368 -14.71 11.12 19.02
N LEU A 369 -14.36 11.27 17.75
CA LEU A 369 -14.43 12.54 17.01
C LEU A 369 -15.68 12.68 16.14
N ASP A 370 -16.68 11.79 16.30
CA ASP A 370 -17.88 11.74 15.46
C ASP A 370 -17.57 11.57 13.97
N MET A 371 -16.47 10.83 13.65
CA MET A 371 -16.07 10.49 12.29
C MET A 371 -16.47 9.04 11.98
N ASP A 372 -16.81 8.77 10.70
CA ASP A 372 -17.12 7.42 10.26
C ASP A 372 -15.88 6.49 10.33
N PRO A 373 -15.91 5.39 11.12
CA PRO A 373 -14.82 4.44 11.24
C PRO A 373 -14.83 3.42 10.08
N SER A 374 -14.97 3.89 8.83
CA SER A 374 -14.91 3.00 7.67
C SER A 374 -13.60 2.21 7.65
N SER A 375 -13.66 0.97 7.20
CA SER A 375 -12.49 0.08 7.12
C SER A 375 -11.33 0.72 6.33
N MET A 376 -11.64 1.56 5.35
CA MET A 376 -10.65 2.31 4.59
C MET A 376 -9.90 3.33 5.45
N LYS A 377 -10.62 4.17 6.21
CA LYS A 377 -9.98 5.17 7.09
C LYS A 377 -9.14 4.49 8.17
N VAL A 378 -9.66 3.44 8.79
CA VAL A 378 -8.94 2.63 9.79
C VAL A 378 -7.66 2.04 9.19
N ASN A 379 -7.75 1.44 8.00
CA ASN A 379 -6.57 0.91 7.32
C ASN A 379 -5.56 2.02 6.98
N HIS A 380 -6.01 3.19 6.54
CA HIS A 380 -5.10 4.29 6.21
C HIS A 380 -4.37 4.81 7.46
N LEU A 381 -5.09 5.00 8.57
CA LEU A 381 -4.49 5.37 9.85
C LEU A 381 -3.54 4.29 10.37
N THR A 382 -3.92 3.03 10.27
CA THR A 382 -3.07 1.89 10.65
C THR A 382 -1.79 1.86 9.82
N TYR A 383 -1.89 2.04 8.49
CA TYR A 383 -0.74 2.14 7.60
C TYR A 383 0.17 3.31 8.00
N THR A 384 -0.42 4.49 8.26
CA THR A 384 0.32 5.67 8.71
C THR A 384 1.01 5.40 10.05
N PHE A 385 0.34 4.78 11.01
CA PHE A 385 0.95 4.39 12.29
C PHE A 385 2.18 3.50 12.08
N ILE A 386 2.03 2.43 11.30
CA ILE A 386 3.10 1.46 11.03
C ILE A 386 4.30 2.11 10.32
N THR A 387 4.04 2.94 9.32
CA THR A 387 5.11 3.48 8.46
C THR A 387 5.76 4.75 9.00
N HIS A 388 5.07 5.53 9.82
CA HIS A 388 5.59 6.78 10.39
C HIS A 388 6.15 6.60 11.82
N SER A 389 5.91 5.47 12.48
CA SER A 389 6.56 5.16 13.76
C SER A 389 8.04 4.80 13.53
N LYS A 390 8.96 5.66 13.98
CA LYS A 390 10.40 5.42 13.81
C LYS A 390 10.82 4.14 14.53
N HIS A 391 11.61 3.32 13.84
CA HIS A 391 12.18 2.09 14.36
C HIS A 391 11.17 1.03 14.86
N LEU A 392 9.87 1.15 14.50
CA LEU A 392 8.82 0.26 14.96
C LEU A 392 9.14 -1.23 14.74
N VAL A 393 9.46 -1.60 13.50
CA VAL A 393 9.77 -3.00 13.15
C VAL A 393 10.95 -3.53 13.96
N LEU A 394 12.00 -2.71 14.08
CA LEU A 394 13.20 -3.09 14.81
C LEU A 394 12.90 -3.31 16.30
N ASN A 395 12.14 -2.39 16.91
CA ASN A 395 11.73 -2.49 18.31
C ASN A 395 10.83 -3.71 18.56
N LEU A 396 9.83 -3.94 17.70
CA LEU A 396 8.95 -5.11 17.81
C LEU A 396 9.74 -6.42 17.70
N LEU A 397 10.67 -6.52 16.76
CA LEU A 397 11.53 -7.70 16.60
C LEU A 397 12.49 -7.90 17.79
N GLN A 398 13.05 -6.82 18.35
CA GLN A 398 13.97 -6.89 19.49
C GLN A 398 13.27 -7.27 20.79
N ASN A 399 11.99 -6.93 20.94
CA ASN A 399 11.20 -7.24 22.13
C ASN A 399 10.60 -8.67 22.10
N GLN A 400 10.77 -9.40 21.00
CA GLN A 400 10.37 -10.82 20.95
C GLN A 400 11.36 -11.68 21.73
N SER A 401 10.84 -12.69 22.44
CA SER A 401 11.68 -13.69 23.10
C SER A 401 12.48 -14.47 22.05
N LYS A 402 13.80 -14.50 22.19
CA LYS A 402 14.65 -15.27 21.30
C LYS A 402 14.36 -16.76 21.41
N LEU A 403 14.34 -17.45 20.27
CA LEU A 403 14.31 -18.91 20.25
C LEU A 403 15.67 -19.46 20.66
N LYS A 404 15.67 -20.39 21.61
CA LYS A 404 16.89 -21.06 22.07
C LYS A 404 17.20 -22.24 21.17
N VAL A 405 18.37 -22.20 20.55
CA VAL A 405 18.82 -23.20 19.57
C VAL A 405 20.07 -23.90 20.06
N LEU A 406 19.98 -25.21 20.23
CA LEU A 406 21.14 -26.05 20.56
C LEU A 406 21.76 -26.58 19.27
N VAL A 407 23.08 -26.42 19.15
CA VAL A 407 23.87 -27.01 18.03
C VAL A 407 24.76 -28.13 18.57
N MET A 408 24.65 -29.30 17.96
CA MET A 408 25.44 -30.49 18.34
C MET A 408 26.12 -31.09 17.12
N SER A 409 27.31 -31.61 17.32
CA SER A 409 28.08 -32.33 16.30
C SER A 409 28.74 -33.58 16.89
N ASN A 410 28.70 -34.68 16.13
CA ASN A 410 29.47 -35.90 16.44
C ASN A 410 30.91 -35.89 15.88
N PHE A 411 31.29 -34.83 15.17
CA PHE A 411 32.68 -34.69 14.70
C PHE A 411 33.57 -34.19 15.83
N ASP A 412 33.31 -32.99 16.28
CA ASP A 412 33.99 -32.36 17.42
C ASP A 412 33.23 -31.08 17.84
N GLN A 413 33.61 -30.49 18.97
CA GLN A 413 33.02 -29.28 19.51
C GLN A 413 33.33 -28.03 18.65
N TYR A 414 34.45 -27.98 17.96
CA TYR A 414 34.83 -26.85 17.10
C TYR A 414 33.94 -26.78 15.86
N HIS A 415 33.55 -27.94 15.30
CA HIS A 415 32.58 -28.00 14.24
C HIS A 415 31.23 -27.45 14.69
N ALA A 416 30.70 -27.87 15.84
CA ALA A 416 29.45 -27.33 16.38
C ALA A 416 29.53 -25.81 16.62
N LYS A 417 30.65 -25.30 17.17
CA LYS A 417 30.89 -23.87 17.36
C LYS A 417 30.91 -23.11 16.04
N SER A 418 31.62 -23.63 15.03
CA SER A 418 31.67 -23.00 13.69
C SER A 418 30.28 -22.89 13.05
N VAL A 419 29.44 -23.92 13.21
CA VAL A 419 28.04 -23.91 12.75
C VAL A 419 27.25 -22.85 13.51
N ALA A 420 27.36 -22.81 14.84
CA ALA A 420 26.63 -21.83 15.65
C ALA A 420 27.08 -20.39 15.34
N GLU A 421 28.36 -20.12 15.16
CA GLU A 421 28.88 -18.81 14.77
C GLU A 421 28.36 -18.38 13.39
N THR A 422 28.37 -19.31 12.42
CA THR A 422 27.84 -19.03 11.07
C THR A 422 26.35 -18.70 11.11
N LEU A 423 25.55 -19.48 11.84
CA LEU A 423 24.13 -19.24 12.00
C LEU A 423 23.85 -17.92 12.75
N SER A 424 24.64 -17.63 13.78
CA SER A 424 24.54 -16.37 14.52
C SER A 424 24.78 -15.16 13.62
N TYR A 425 25.71 -15.24 12.67
CA TYR A 425 25.99 -14.17 11.72
C TYR A 425 24.83 -13.92 10.75
N TYR A 426 24.22 -14.98 10.22
CA TYR A 426 23.18 -14.86 9.18
C TYR A 426 21.75 -14.78 9.72
N CYS A 427 21.48 -15.34 10.91
CA CYS A 427 20.15 -15.36 11.52
C CYS A 427 19.99 -14.32 12.64
N SER A 428 20.83 -13.31 12.65
CA SER A 428 21.06 -12.28 13.67
C SER A 428 19.86 -11.94 14.56
N ASN A 429 20.10 -11.88 15.88
CA ASN A 429 19.25 -11.37 16.96
C ASN A 429 17.98 -12.15 17.36
N ASN A 430 17.47 -13.06 16.53
CA ASN A 430 16.22 -13.78 16.82
C ASN A 430 16.44 -15.14 17.49
N PHE A 431 17.67 -15.61 17.51
CA PHE A 431 18.06 -16.89 18.07
C PHE A 431 19.17 -16.72 19.11
N GLU A 432 19.05 -17.48 20.19
CA GLU A 432 20.10 -17.68 21.17
C GLU A 432 20.71 -19.06 20.89
N LEU A 433 21.91 -19.05 20.25
CA LEU A 433 22.59 -20.27 19.80
C LEU A 433 23.61 -20.72 20.83
N GLU A 434 23.48 -21.96 21.28
CA GLU A 434 24.40 -22.59 22.21
C GLU A 434 24.90 -23.93 21.64
N VAL A 435 26.05 -24.35 22.09
CA VAL A 435 26.64 -25.64 21.74
C VAL A 435 26.59 -26.55 22.95
N TRP A 436 26.23 -27.83 22.74
CA TRP A 436 26.20 -28.81 23.82
C TRP A 436 27.58 -28.93 24.47
N GLY A 437 27.64 -28.69 25.77
CA GLY A 437 28.88 -28.64 26.54
C GLY A 437 29.12 -29.83 27.47
N GLU A 438 28.10 -30.68 27.69
CA GLU A 438 28.21 -31.84 28.59
C GLU A 438 28.89 -33.01 27.89
N LEU A 439 29.58 -33.87 28.71
CA LEU A 439 30.27 -35.05 28.21
C LEU A 439 29.30 -36.17 27.82
N GLU A 440 28.19 -36.27 28.48
CA GLU A 440 27.17 -37.28 28.21
C GLU A 440 25.91 -36.67 27.61
N LEU A 441 25.32 -37.39 26.69
CA LEU A 441 24.09 -37.02 26.02
C LEU A 441 23.00 -38.06 26.33
N SER A 442 21.90 -37.63 26.91
CA SER A 442 20.72 -38.48 27.11
C SER A 442 19.46 -37.82 26.53
N LEU A 443 18.48 -38.64 26.15
CA LEU A 443 17.20 -38.13 25.69
C LEU A 443 16.46 -37.32 26.77
N ASP A 444 16.58 -37.73 28.04
CA ASP A 444 15.95 -37.04 29.14
C ASP A 444 16.59 -35.66 29.37
N ALA A 445 17.91 -35.54 29.29
CA ALA A 445 18.60 -34.27 29.35
C ALA A 445 18.19 -33.32 28.21
N LEU A 446 17.99 -33.84 26.99
CA LEU A 446 17.48 -33.05 25.89
C LEU A 446 16.00 -32.63 26.07
N LYS A 447 15.14 -33.48 26.63
CA LYS A 447 13.73 -33.15 26.93
C LYS A 447 13.63 -32.04 27.97
N GLU A 448 14.43 -32.09 29.02
CA GLU A 448 14.45 -31.11 30.11
C GLU A 448 15.21 -29.82 29.77
N SER A 449 15.94 -29.81 28.66
CA SER A 449 16.74 -28.66 28.23
C SER A 449 15.85 -27.46 27.86
N PRO A 450 16.36 -26.21 27.98
CA PRO A 450 15.59 -25.01 27.69
C PRO A 450 15.48 -24.69 26.19
N TYR A 451 16.00 -25.55 25.32
CA TYR A 451 16.09 -25.28 23.89
C TYR A 451 14.79 -25.60 23.17
N ASP A 452 14.37 -24.70 22.29
CA ASP A 452 13.19 -24.86 21.41
C ASP A 452 13.55 -25.69 20.15
N ILE A 453 14.77 -25.50 19.65
CA ILE A 453 15.29 -26.12 18.42
C ILE A 453 16.61 -26.83 18.72
N ILE A 454 16.77 -28.03 18.18
CA ILE A 454 18.01 -28.78 18.27
C ILE A 454 18.51 -29.09 16.86
N ILE A 455 19.71 -28.64 16.53
CA ILE A 455 20.37 -28.86 15.25
C ILE A 455 21.49 -29.89 15.49
N SER A 456 21.51 -30.98 14.74
CA SER A 456 22.53 -32.00 14.84
C SER A 456 22.93 -32.59 13.49
N ASN A 457 24.16 -33.07 13.37
CA ASN A 457 24.65 -33.86 12.23
C ASN A 457 24.51 -35.39 12.44
N PHE A 458 23.81 -35.80 13.49
CA PHE A 458 23.44 -37.18 13.78
C PHE A 458 21.95 -37.27 14.13
N ILE A 459 21.40 -38.47 13.93
CA ILE A 459 19.96 -38.70 14.12
C ILE A 459 19.64 -38.77 15.61
N ILE A 460 18.67 -37.98 16.04
CA ILE A 460 18.10 -37.99 17.40
C ILE A 460 16.62 -38.42 17.26
N PRO A 461 16.15 -39.35 18.13
CA PRO A 461 14.72 -39.68 18.17
C PRO A 461 13.84 -38.45 18.40
N PRO A 462 12.61 -38.41 17.87
CA PRO A 462 11.68 -37.30 18.10
C PRO A 462 11.50 -37.00 19.58
N ILE A 463 11.55 -35.73 19.94
CA ILE A 463 11.33 -35.20 21.30
C ILE A 463 10.09 -34.33 21.26
N GLU A 464 9.14 -34.60 22.15
CA GLU A 464 7.91 -33.82 22.29
C GLU A 464 8.24 -32.36 22.65
N ASN A 465 7.54 -31.42 22.04
CA ASN A 465 7.72 -29.97 22.21
C ASN A 465 9.11 -29.41 21.79
N LYS A 466 9.91 -30.17 21.05
CA LYS A 466 11.20 -29.71 20.52
C LYS A 466 11.30 -29.96 19.02
N ARG A 467 11.84 -29.01 18.30
CA ARG A 467 12.06 -29.15 16.85
C ARG A 467 13.46 -29.63 16.58
N LEU A 468 13.55 -30.81 15.96
CA LEU A 468 14.83 -31.42 15.61
C LEU A 468 15.13 -31.13 14.14
N ILE A 469 16.33 -30.60 13.87
CA ILE A 469 16.85 -30.36 12.53
C ILE A 469 18.08 -31.23 12.33
N TYR A 470 18.01 -32.16 11.38
CA TYR A 470 19.14 -32.94 10.98
C TYR A 470 19.83 -32.30 9.78
N SER A 471 21.15 -32.04 9.89
CA SER A 471 21.96 -31.48 8.82
C SER A 471 23.29 -32.18 8.73
N ASN A 472 23.45 -33.06 7.76
CA ASN A 472 24.68 -33.88 7.57
C ASN A 472 25.82 -33.06 6.91
N ASN A 473 25.47 -32.07 6.10
CA ASN A 473 26.37 -31.07 5.55
C ASN A 473 25.80 -29.71 5.86
N VAL A 474 26.61 -28.83 6.41
CA VAL A 474 26.21 -27.45 6.66
C VAL A 474 25.92 -26.75 5.32
N ASN A 475 24.82 -27.11 4.65
CA ASN A 475 24.25 -26.24 3.65
C ASN A 475 23.63 -25.05 4.42
N THR A 476 24.52 -24.15 4.78
CA THR A 476 24.23 -23.00 5.63
C THR A 476 23.04 -22.21 5.10
N VAL A 477 22.89 -22.12 3.78
CA VAL A 477 21.77 -21.38 3.14
C VAL A 477 20.43 -22.06 3.40
N ALA A 478 20.34 -23.39 3.25
CA ALA A 478 19.09 -24.12 3.52
C ALA A 478 18.72 -24.08 5.02
N LEU A 479 19.73 -24.18 5.89
CA LEU A 479 19.53 -24.11 7.33
C LEU A 479 19.11 -22.72 7.79
N ILE A 480 19.70 -21.66 7.24
CA ILE A 480 19.31 -20.27 7.48
C ILE A 480 17.86 -20.03 7.03
N SER A 481 17.52 -20.49 5.83
CA SER A 481 16.14 -20.35 5.30
C SER A 481 15.13 -21.10 6.17
N LEU A 482 15.49 -22.27 6.68
CA LEU A 482 14.63 -23.05 7.57
C LEU A 482 14.46 -22.38 8.95
N LEU A 483 15.53 -21.88 9.55
CA LEU A 483 15.44 -21.15 10.83
C LEU A 483 14.63 -19.87 10.68
N ASN A 484 14.84 -19.10 9.62
CA ASN A 484 14.05 -17.90 9.37
C ASN A 484 12.56 -18.23 9.15
N ALA A 485 12.22 -19.32 8.45
CA ALA A 485 10.85 -19.77 8.30
C ALA A 485 10.21 -20.17 9.65
N MET A 486 10.97 -20.75 10.57
CA MET A 486 10.48 -21.13 11.91
C MET A 486 10.17 -19.94 12.81
N MET A 487 10.83 -18.81 12.59
CA MET A 487 10.54 -17.57 13.30
C MET A 487 9.11 -17.10 13.06
N PHE A 488 8.62 -17.25 11.82
CA PHE A 488 7.25 -16.84 11.46
C PHE A 488 6.17 -17.80 11.98
N ILE A 489 6.49 -19.08 12.20
CA ILE A 489 5.52 -20.08 12.72
C ILE A 489 5.17 -19.83 14.20
N ARG A 490 6.13 -19.32 15.00
CA ARG A 490 5.90 -19.01 16.44
C ARG A 490 5.10 -17.73 16.65
N LEU A 491 4.96 -16.89 15.62
CA LEU A 491 4.19 -15.65 15.68
C LEU A 491 2.68 -15.91 15.59
N ASP A 492 2.27 -17.14 15.24
CA ASP A 492 0.88 -17.59 15.13
C ASP A 492 0.36 -18.26 16.43
N GLU A 493 1.21 -18.47 17.45
CA GLU A 493 0.84 -18.95 18.80
C GLU A 493 0.79 -17.78 19.81
#